data_268bc7e415e63011acc9385cf853d506
#
_entry.id   268bc7e415e63011acc9385cf853d506
#
_cell.length_a   1.000
_cell.length_b   1.000
_cell.length_c   1.000
_cell.angle_alpha   90.00
_cell.angle_beta   90.00
_cell.angle_gamma   90.00
#
_symmetry.space_group_name_H-M   'P 1'
#
loop_
_entity.id
_entity.type
_entity.pdbx_description
1 polymer ?
#
loop_
_entity_poly.entity_id
_entity_poly.type
_entity_poly.pdbx_seq_one_letter_code
_entity_poly.pdbx_strand_id
1 'polypeptide(L)'
;MIADTGFWKNAKYLFTFGIPALYPHEPPKVHCETQIYHPNIDVEGNVCLNILREDWKPVLDINAVIYGLIYLFYEPNPDDPLNKEAAQLYRDDIKLFERHVLRTLPR
;
A
#
# COMPACT_ATOMS: atom_id res chain seq x y z
N MET A 1 -7.35 8.21 -3.47
CA MET A 1 -7.42 8.13 -2.00
C MET A 1 -6.62 9.27 -1.38
N ILE A 2 -7.15 9.86 -0.35
CA ILE A 2 -6.46 10.88 0.45
C ILE A 2 -6.24 10.29 1.83
N ALA A 3 -4.98 10.25 2.28
CA ALA A 3 -4.68 9.80 3.63
C ALA A 3 -5.08 10.88 4.64
N ASP A 4 -5.82 10.51 5.69
CA ASP A 4 -6.32 11.45 6.69
C ASP A 4 -5.49 11.44 7.97
N THR A 5 -4.55 10.53 8.11
CA THR A 5 -3.68 10.41 9.27
C THR A 5 -2.37 9.71 8.89
N GLY A 6 -1.40 9.72 9.80
CA GLY A 6 -0.13 9.02 9.64
C GLY A 6 0.90 9.81 8.83
N PHE A 7 1.94 9.10 8.39
CA PHE A 7 3.08 9.70 7.69
C PHE A 7 2.69 10.35 6.37
N TRP A 8 1.67 9.84 5.70
CA TRP A 8 1.21 10.31 4.38
C TRP A 8 0.01 11.25 4.47
N LYS A 9 -0.25 11.79 5.64
CA LYS A 9 -1.42 12.63 5.88
C LYS A 9 -1.54 13.76 4.85
N ASN A 10 -2.76 13.95 4.35
CA ASN A 10 -3.15 14.95 3.35
C ASN A 10 -2.63 14.72 1.93
N ALA A 11 -1.86 13.66 1.70
CA ALA A 11 -1.41 13.33 0.35
C ALA A 11 -2.48 12.53 -0.41
N LYS A 12 -2.52 12.71 -1.72
CA LYS A 12 -3.44 11.99 -2.61
C LYS A 12 -2.70 10.93 -3.38
N TYR A 13 -3.27 9.72 -3.40
CA TYR A 13 -2.71 8.59 -4.13
C TYR A 13 -3.78 7.97 -5.02
N LEU A 14 -3.41 7.73 -6.28
CA LEU A 14 -4.27 7.08 -7.24
C LEU A 14 -3.94 5.59 -7.30
N PHE A 15 -4.94 4.76 -7.02
CA PHE A 15 -4.83 3.31 -7.17
C PHE A 15 -5.72 2.85 -8.30
N THR A 16 -5.21 1.93 -9.10
CA THR A 16 -5.99 1.29 -10.17
C THR A 16 -6.23 -0.17 -9.83
N PHE A 17 -7.39 -0.70 -10.25
CA PHE A 17 -7.78 -2.08 -10.00
C PHE A 17 -7.95 -2.78 -11.34
N GLY A 18 -7.16 -3.85 -11.57
CA GLY A 18 -7.36 -4.73 -12.69
C GLY A 18 -8.24 -5.91 -12.27
N ILE A 19 -9.34 -6.13 -12.97
CA ILE A 19 -10.26 -7.21 -12.65
C ILE A 19 -9.95 -8.39 -13.56
N PRO A 20 -9.39 -9.52 -13.03
CA PRO A 20 -9.09 -10.67 -13.87
C PRO A 20 -10.36 -11.37 -14.34
N ALA A 21 -10.22 -12.14 -15.43
CA ALA A 21 -11.37 -12.87 -16.02
C ALA A 21 -12.01 -13.82 -15.01
N LEU A 22 -11.22 -14.37 -14.10
CA LEU A 22 -11.70 -15.35 -13.10
C LEU A 22 -12.14 -14.68 -11.78
N TYR A 23 -12.17 -13.36 -11.73
CA TYR A 23 -12.74 -12.67 -10.57
C TYR A 23 -14.20 -13.13 -10.36
N PRO A 24 -14.68 -13.43 -9.15
CA PRO A 24 -14.04 -13.23 -7.85
C PRO A 24 -13.24 -14.43 -7.32
N HIS A 25 -13.00 -15.45 -8.13
CA HIS A 25 -12.16 -16.59 -7.71
C HIS A 25 -10.70 -16.18 -7.59
N GLU A 26 -10.27 -15.29 -8.45
CA GLU A 26 -8.97 -14.64 -8.32
C GLU A 26 -9.16 -13.21 -7.78
N PRO A 27 -8.21 -12.72 -6.99
CA PRO A 27 -8.31 -11.35 -6.48
C PRO A 27 -8.11 -10.31 -7.57
N PRO A 28 -8.59 -9.07 -7.35
CA PRO A 28 -8.24 -7.97 -8.25
C PRO A 28 -6.75 -7.69 -8.14
N LYS A 29 -6.17 -7.11 -9.19
CA LYS A 29 -4.79 -6.62 -9.17
C LYS A 29 -4.83 -5.14 -8.85
N VAL A 30 -4.03 -4.74 -7.86
CA VAL A 30 -3.99 -3.35 -7.40
C VAL A 30 -2.65 -2.75 -7.72
N HIS A 31 -2.67 -1.54 -8.25
CA HIS A 31 -1.47 -0.81 -8.61
C HIS A 31 -1.58 0.63 -8.11
N CYS A 32 -0.52 1.15 -7.51
CA CYS A 32 -0.43 2.54 -7.10
C CYS A 32 0.22 3.33 -8.24
N GLU A 33 -0.54 4.20 -8.88
CA GLU A 33 -0.04 5.02 -9.99
C GLU A 33 0.77 6.22 -9.52
N THR A 34 0.57 6.62 -8.27
CA THR A 34 1.29 7.74 -7.66
C THR A 34 2.56 7.22 -7.01
N GLN A 35 3.68 7.88 -7.24
CA GLN A 35 4.92 7.50 -6.58
C GLN A 35 4.80 7.70 -5.06
N ILE A 36 5.23 6.68 -4.30
CA ILE A 36 5.11 6.69 -2.86
C ILE A 36 6.30 5.97 -2.22
N TYR A 37 6.74 6.45 -1.07
CA TYR A 37 7.74 5.78 -0.25
C TYR A 37 7.01 5.03 0.87
N HIS A 38 6.89 3.72 0.74
CA HIS A 38 6.10 2.89 1.64
C HIS A 38 6.67 1.47 1.67
N PRO A 39 6.79 0.84 2.86
CA PRO A 39 7.33 -0.54 2.94
C PRO A 39 6.60 -1.56 2.08
N ASN A 40 5.30 -1.41 1.87
CA ASN A 40 4.47 -2.41 1.19
C ASN A 40 4.11 -2.03 -0.24
N ILE A 41 4.67 -0.97 -0.77
CA ILE A 41 4.46 -0.54 -2.16
C ILE A 41 5.83 -0.26 -2.76
N ASP A 42 6.15 -0.95 -3.86
CA ASP A 42 7.46 -0.77 -4.49
C ASP A 42 7.49 0.45 -5.43
N VAL A 43 8.65 0.71 -6.00
CA VAL A 43 8.84 1.88 -6.87
C VAL A 43 8.02 1.78 -8.17
N GLU A 44 7.61 0.58 -8.54
CA GLU A 44 6.78 0.34 -9.73
C GLU A 44 5.29 0.46 -9.42
N GLY A 45 4.92 0.59 -8.15
CA GLY A 45 3.53 0.69 -7.73
C GLY A 45 2.86 -0.63 -7.37
N ASN A 46 3.61 -1.72 -7.33
CA ASN A 46 3.07 -3.00 -6.88
C ASN A 46 2.76 -2.93 -5.39
N VAL A 47 1.64 -3.52 -4.98
CA VAL A 47 1.16 -3.46 -3.60
C VAL A 47 1.20 -4.85 -2.97
N CYS A 48 1.81 -4.94 -1.78
CA CYS A 48 1.79 -6.16 -0.98
C CYS A 48 0.68 -6.07 0.07
N LEU A 49 -0.38 -6.86 -0.11
CA LEU A 49 -1.53 -6.88 0.78
C LEU A 49 -2.02 -8.33 0.87
N ASN A 50 -2.11 -8.86 2.10
CA ASN A 50 -2.40 -10.29 2.31
C ASN A 50 -3.73 -10.72 1.71
N ILE A 51 -4.76 -9.89 1.77
CA ILE A 51 -6.06 -10.25 1.20
C ILE A 51 -6.04 -10.35 -0.33
N LEU A 52 -4.99 -9.82 -0.98
CA LEU A 52 -4.81 -9.94 -2.43
C LEU A 52 -4.05 -11.21 -2.81
N ARG A 53 -3.60 -11.98 -1.84
CA ARG A 53 -2.80 -13.20 -2.06
C ARG A 53 -3.40 -14.37 -1.32
N GLU A 54 -2.73 -14.87 -0.29
CA GLU A 54 -3.13 -16.10 0.42
C GLU A 54 -4.44 -15.97 1.20
N ASP A 55 -4.82 -14.76 1.61
CA ASP A 55 -6.04 -14.55 2.38
C ASP A 55 -7.25 -14.18 1.51
N TRP A 56 -7.08 -14.14 0.18
CA TRP A 56 -8.20 -13.84 -0.71
C TRP A 56 -9.24 -14.94 -0.67
N LYS A 57 -10.50 -14.54 -0.63
CA LYS A 57 -11.67 -15.43 -0.71
C LYS A 57 -12.69 -14.83 -1.66
N PRO A 58 -13.43 -15.64 -2.44
CA PRO A 58 -14.42 -15.13 -3.39
C PRO A 58 -15.53 -14.28 -2.76
N VAL A 59 -15.77 -14.42 -1.46
CA VAL A 59 -16.77 -13.61 -0.75
C VAL A 59 -16.27 -12.17 -0.50
N LEU A 60 -14.97 -11.93 -0.61
CA LEU A 60 -14.41 -10.59 -0.46
C LEU A 60 -14.73 -9.76 -1.71
N ASP A 61 -14.77 -8.44 -1.53
CA ASP A 61 -15.08 -7.51 -2.61
C ASP A 61 -14.06 -6.37 -2.68
N ILE A 62 -14.27 -5.45 -3.61
CA ILE A 62 -13.39 -4.29 -3.79
C ILE A 62 -13.37 -3.41 -2.54
N ASN A 63 -14.48 -3.32 -1.81
CA ASN A 63 -14.51 -2.55 -0.57
C ASN A 63 -13.54 -3.11 0.47
N ALA A 64 -13.44 -4.45 0.58
CA ALA A 64 -12.49 -5.09 1.48
C ALA A 64 -11.05 -4.72 1.10
N VAL A 65 -10.76 -4.67 -0.19
CA VAL A 65 -9.43 -4.26 -0.68
C VAL A 65 -9.15 -2.79 -0.34
N ILE A 66 -10.13 -1.92 -0.53
CA ILE A 66 -9.99 -0.50 -0.20
C ILE A 66 -9.71 -0.32 1.30
N TYR A 67 -10.44 -1.02 2.16
CA TYR A 67 -10.18 -0.97 3.60
C TYR A 67 -8.78 -1.48 3.95
N GLY A 68 -8.33 -2.52 3.29
CA GLY A 68 -6.96 -3.03 3.48
C GLY A 68 -5.89 -2.01 3.07
N LEU A 69 -6.11 -1.31 1.96
CA LEU A 69 -5.21 -0.24 1.52
C LEU A 69 -5.18 0.90 2.54
N ILE A 70 -6.34 1.33 3.02
CA ILE A 70 -6.42 2.37 4.04
C ILE A 70 -5.63 1.96 5.28
N TYR A 71 -5.77 0.71 5.70
CA TYR A 71 -5.07 0.20 6.87
C TYR A 71 -3.54 0.25 6.71
N LEU A 72 -3.03 0.00 5.50
CA LEU A 72 -1.59 0.10 5.23
C LEU A 72 -1.04 1.51 5.46
N PHE A 73 -1.87 2.53 5.29
CA PHE A 73 -1.45 3.91 5.57
C PHE A 73 -1.46 4.22 7.07
N TYR A 74 -2.33 3.55 7.83
CA TYR A 74 -2.32 3.67 9.30
C TYR A 74 -1.15 2.91 9.91
N GLU A 75 -0.91 1.71 9.42
CA GLU A 75 0.07 0.80 10.01
C GLU A 75 0.80 0.02 8.90
N PRO A 76 1.90 0.59 8.39
CA PRO A 76 2.74 -0.14 7.43
C PRO A 76 3.25 -1.45 8.03
N ASN A 77 3.33 -2.49 7.22
CA ASN A 77 3.79 -3.81 7.65
C ASN A 77 5.24 -4.03 7.19
N PRO A 78 6.23 -3.95 8.10
CA PRO A 78 7.63 -4.13 7.71
C PRO A 78 8.05 -5.60 7.58
N ASP A 79 7.18 -6.57 7.93
CA ASP A 79 7.57 -7.96 8.02
C ASP A 79 7.62 -8.68 6.67
N ASP A 80 6.88 -8.19 5.67
CA ASP A 80 6.90 -8.77 4.32
C ASP A 80 6.94 -7.64 3.30
N PRO A 81 8.07 -6.92 3.23
CA PRO A 81 8.12 -5.69 2.45
C PRO A 81 8.40 -5.93 0.98
N LEU A 82 7.86 -5.05 0.13
CA LEU A 82 8.28 -4.90 -1.26
C LEU A 82 9.42 -3.87 -1.37
N ASN A 83 9.37 -2.83 -0.56
CA ASN A 83 10.45 -1.84 -0.46
C ASN A 83 11.24 -2.12 0.82
N LYS A 84 12.32 -2.87 0.69
CA LYS A 84 13.11 -3.33 1.84
C LYS A 84 13.81 -2.19 2.55
N GLU A 85 14.29 -1.19 1.82
CA GLU A 85 14.91 -0.01 2.42
C GLU A 85 13.92 0.74 3.30
N ALA A 86 12.72 1.00 2.79
CA ALA A 86 11.69 1.69 3.55
C ALA A 86 11.31 0.89 4.81
N ALA A 87 11.19 -0.43 4.68
CA ALA A 87 10.87 -1.28 5.81
C ALA A 87 11.95 -1.24 6.89
N GLN A 88 13.22 -1.25 6.47
CA GLN A 88 14.34 -1.19 7.41
C GLN A 88 14.37 0.14 8.16
N LEU A 89 14.20 1.25 7.45
CA LEU A 89 14.14 2.56 8.10
C LEU A 89 12.94 2.66 9.05
N TYR A 90 11.81 2.12 8.66
CA TYR A 90 10.61 2.13 9.49
C TYR A 90 10.86 1.42 10.84
N ARG A 91 11.66 0.33 10.83
CA ARG A 91 12.03 -0.38 12.06
C ARG A 91 13.11 0.33 12.84
N ASP A 92 14.17 0.78 12.15
CA ASP A 92 15.43 1.15 12.79
C ASP A 92 15.56 2.64 13.04
N ASP A 93 14.96 3.48 12.21
CA ASP A 93 15.09 4.94 12.29
C ASP A 93 13.82 5.61 11.79
N ILE A 94 12.82 5.67 12.65
CA ILE A 94 11.49 6.18 12.28
C ILE A 94 11.54 7.66 11.88
N LYS A 95 12.45 8.44 12.44
CA LYS A 95 12.57 9.86 12.08
C LYS A 95 13.13 10.06 10.69
N LEU A 96 14.11 9.24 10.32
CA LEU A 96 14.66 9.27 8.97
C LEU A 96 13.62 8.75 7.96
N PHE A 97 12.87 7.71 8.33
CA PHE A 97 11.76 7.22 7.53
C PHE A 97 10.75 8.34 7.26
N GLU A 98 10.35 9.06 8.29
CA GLU A 98 9.42 10.19 8.15
C GLU A 98 9.94 11.27 7.20
N ARG A 99 11.24 11.59 7.31
CA ARG A 99 11.85 12.58 6.42
C ARG A 99 11.83 12.13 4.95
N HIS A 100 12.08 10.84 4.70
CA HIS A 100 12.00 10.29 3.35
C HIS A 100 10.57 10.35 2.80
N VAL A 101 9.58 10.02 3.65
CA VAL A 101 8.18 10.15 3.26
C VAL A 101 7.84 11.58 2.88
N LEU A 102 8.23 12.56 3.71
CA LEU A 102 7.94 13.96 3.46
C LEU A 102 8.54 14.46 2.15
N ARG A 103 9.76 14.01 1.79
CA ARG A 103 10.40 14.39 0.53
C ARG A 103 9.68 13.84 -0.69
N THR A 104 9.02 12.71 -0.55
CA THR A 104 8.40 12.00 -1.67
C THR A 104 6.88 12.20 -1.73
N LEU A 105 6.32 13.05 -0.88
CA LEU A 105 4.89 13.33 -0.93
C LEU A 105 4.53 13.94 -2.28
N PRO A 106 3.43 13.48 -2.90
CA PRO A 106 2.96 14.07 -4.15
C PRO A 106 2.51 15.51 -3.93
N ARG A 107 2.78 16.34 -4.94
CA ARG A 107 2.41 17.76 -4.90
C ARG A 107 1.13 18.03 -5.65
#